data_16fbc09d837829dec6c968740947d212
#
_entry.id   16fbc09d837829dec6c968740947d212
#
_cell.length_a   1.000
_cell.length_b   1.000
_cell.length_c   1.000
_cell.angle_alpha   90.00
_cell.angle_beta   90.00
_cell.angle_gamma   90.00
#
_symmetry.space_group_name_H-M   'P 1'
#
loop_
_entity.id
_entity.type
_entity.pdbx_description
1 polymer ?
#
loop_
_entity_poly.entity_id
_entity_poly.type
_entity_poly.pdbx_seq_one_letter_code
_entity_poly.pdbx_strand_id
1 'polypeptide(L)'
;MKTAAKHTSKAAMIAEKDRAIVLAAREHFLRDGFAGASMDGIAKSAGVSVKTIYTHFANKDELFSKVMIAACTDHLLSQELPPDEVLAERFAWFREATQRGLMEAGREYLRHLLSEEQLALYRVVTRDADRFPELGRQYQKNISQGRTSILIAYLRNIARRKSWAKRDATQDAALYEALLRAGTYEEALHGLLTANPDAIEKQARSASKTMWKLLTTDCG
;
A
#
# COMPACT_ATOMS: atom_id res chain seq x y z
N MET A 1 12.03 9.51 39.38
CA MET A 1 11.67 10.27 38.17
C MET A 1 12.77 10.46 37.12
N LYS A 2 14.07 10.27 37.39
CA LYS A 2 15.19 10.45 36.42
C LYS A 2 15.37 9.29 35.42
N THR A 3 14.86 8.08 35.69
CA THR A 3 15.00 6.88 34.82
C THR A 3 14.04 6.87 33.65
N ALA A 4 12.79 7.33 33.80
CA ALA A 4 11.78 7.36 32.73
C ALA A 4 12.14 8.35 31.61
N ALA A 5 12.68 9.54 31.95
CA ALA A 5 13.07 10.55 30.95
C ALA A 5 14.30 10.12 30.10
N LYS A 6 15.23 9.30 30.65
CA LYS A 6 16.36 8.75 29.90
C LYS A 6 15.93 7.65 28.92
N HIS A 7 14.92 6.85 29.27
CA HIS A 7 14.38 5.79 28.37
C HIS A 7 13.63 6.38 27.19
N THR A 8 12.83 7.43 27.37
CA THR A 8 12.12 8.14 26.28
C THR A 8 13.09 8.81 25.32
N SER A 9 14.17 9.42 25.80
CA SER A 9 15.20 10.02 24.96
C SER A 9 15.96 8.98 24.11
N LYS A 10 16.29 7.80 24.66
CA LYS A 10 16.98 6.74 23.94
C LYS A 10 16.07 6.11 22.86
N ALA A 11 14.81 5.85 23.17
CA ALA A 11 13.84 5.32 22.21
C ALA A 11 13.59 6.30 21.06
N ALA A 12 13.47 7.60 21.34
CA ALA A 12 13.33 8.64 20.33
C ALA A 12 14.55 8.72 19.40
N MET A 13 15.77 8.64 19.93
CA MET A 13 17.00 8.61 19.14
C MET A 13 17.12 7.37 18.25
N ILE A 14 16.66 6.20 18.73
CA ILE A 14 16.63 4.97 17.94
C ILE A 14 15.65 5.14 16.78
N ALA A 15 14.44 5.61 17.05
CA ALA A 15 13.41 5.82 16.02
C ALA A 15 13.83 6.87 14.96
N GLU A 16 14.57 7.90 15.36
CA GLU A 16 15.12 8.89 14.45
C GLU A 16 16.18 8.29 13.51
N LYS A 17 17.07 7.45 14.05
CA LYS A 17 18.06 6.72 13.24
C LYS A 17 17.40 5.71 12.29
N ASP A 18 16.42 4.95 12.77
CA ASP A 18 15.66 4.03 11.92
C ASP A 18 15.04 4.77 10.74
N ARG A 19 14.41 5.93 11.01
CA ARG A 19 13.81 6.76 9.96
C ARG A 19 14.85 7.24 8.95
N ALA A 20 16.00 7.73 9.41
CA ALA A 20 17.07 8.20 8.51
C ALA A 20 17.61 7.05 7.63
N ILE A 21 17.82 5.86 8.22
CA ILE A 21 18.27 4.68 7.49
C ILE A 21 17.23 4.24 6.47
N VAL A 22 15.95 4.18 6.83
CA VAL A 22 14.86 3.78 5.93
C VAL A 22 14.70 4.76 4.77
N LEU A 23 14.82 6.07 5.02
CA LEU A 23 14.77 7.09 3.95
C LEU A 23 15.94 6.94 2.97
N ALA A 24 17.16 6.81 3.47
CA ALA A 24 18.34 6.59 2.62
C ALA A 24 18.23 5.27 1.83
N ALA A 25 17.79 4.19 2.48
CA ALA A 25 17.58 2.90 1.83
C ALA A 25 16.55 2.98 0.70
N ARG A 26 15.44 3.70 0.93
CA ARG A 26 14.44 3.95 -0.09
C ARG A 26 15.03 4.59 -1.35
N GLU A 27 15.82 5.65 -1.22
CA GLU A 27 16.47 6.31 -2.35
C GLU A 27 17.39 5.36 -3.12
N HIS A 28 18.21 4.58 -2.41
CA HIS A 28 19.08 3.59 -3.01
C HIS A 28 18.32 2.48 -3.73
N PHE A 29 17.27 1.94 -3.13
CA PHE A 29 16.47 0.89 -3.75
C PHE A 29 15.73 1.39 -4.99
N LEU A 30 15.18 2.60 -4.97
CA LEU A 30 14.49 3.17 -6.12
C LEU A 30 15.45 3.47 -7.27
N ARG A 31 16.64 3.99 -6.98
CA ARG A 31 17.66 4.36 -7.98
C ARG A 31 18.37 3.13 -8.54
N ASP A 32 18.92 2.29 -7.67
CA ASP A 32 19.86 1.22 -8.01
C ASP A 32 19.18 -0.17 -8.10
N GLY A 33 17.95 -0.27 -7.64
CA GLY A 33 17.21 -1.50 -7.39
C GLY A 33 17.65 -2.25 -6.15
N PHE A 34 17.00 -3.36 -5.85
CA PHE A 34 17.38 -4.17 -4.70
C PHE A 34 18.78 -4.77 -4.87
N ALA A 35 19.07 -5.36 -6.04
CA ALA A 35 20.36 -5.98 -6.32
C ALA A 35 21.53 -5.00 -6.23
N GLY A 36 21.39 -3.81 -6.80
CA GLY A 36 22.45 -2.80 -6.88
C GLY A 36 22.68 -2.01 -5.59
N ALA A 37 21.67 -1.87 -4.73
CA ALA A 37 21.80 -1.16 -3.47
C ALA A 37 22.73 -1.91 -2.49
N SER A 38 23.66 -1.18 -1.84
CA SER A 38 24.59 -1.73 -0.85
C SER A 38 24.34 -1.15 0.53
N MET A 39 24.54 -1.97 1.58
CA MET A 39 24.43 -1.53 2.98
C MET A 39 25.45 -0.43 3.30
N ASP A 40 26.62 -0.47 2.71
CA ASP A 40 27.67 0.56 2.85
C ASP A 40 27.24 1.91 2.25
N GLY A 41 26.67 1.88 1.03
CA GLY A 41 26.15 3.07 0.36
C GLY A 41 25.01 3.71 1.16
N ILE A 42 24.09 2.88 1.66
CA ILE A 42 22.96 3.32 2.50
C ILE A 42 23.47 3.93 3.80
N ALA A 43 24.45 3.29 4.47
CA ALA A 43 25.05 3.81 5.69
C ALA A 43 25.65 5.21 5.50
N LYS A 44 26.41 5.37 4.41
CA LYS A 44 27.02 6.66 4.04
C LYS A 44 25.96 7.74 3.82
N SER A 45 24.88 7.41 3.11
CA SER A 45 23.78 8.35 2.83
C SER A 45 22.98 8.70 4.08
N ALA A 46 22.78 7.73 4.99
CA ALA A 46 22.10 7.94 6.26
C ALA A 46 22.97 8.64 7.33
N GLY A 47 24.26 8.87 7.07
CA GLY A 47 25.19 9.47 8.04
C GLY A 47 25.48 8.57 9.24
N VAL A 48 25.41 7.25 9.09
CA VAL A 48 25.67 6.27 10.15
C VAL A 48 26.77 5.28 9.76
N SER A 49 27.30 4.54 10.72
CA SER A 49 28.21 3.43 10.43
C SER A 49 27.45 2.21 9.89
N VAL A 50 28.09 1.41 9.06
CA VAL A 50 27.54 0.12 8.58
C VAL A 50 27.18 -0.79 9.77
N LYS A 51 28.00 -0.80 10.82
CA LYS A 51 27.71 -1.51 12.07
C LYS A 51 26.39 -1.02 12.70
N THR A 52 26.11 0.27 12.61
CA THR A 52 24.84 0.84 13.10
C THR A 52 23.66 0.27 12.33
N ILE A 53 23.73 0.20 10.98
CA ILE A 53 22.64 -0.39 10.20
C ILE A 53 22.39 -1.84 10.64
N TYR A 54 23.43 -2.67 10.75
CA TYR A 54 23.27 -4.07 11.17
C TYR A 54 22.82 -4.25 12.62
N THR A 55 22.90 -3.21 13.44
CA THR A 55 22.31 -3.20 14.79
C THR A 55 20.78 -3.00 14.73
N HIS A 56 20.29 -2.29 13.70
CA HIS A 56 18.88 -1.94 13.53
C HIS A 56 18.14 -2.90 12.56
N PHE A 57 18.86 -3.44 11.58
CA PHE A 57 18.32 -4.32 10.52
C PHE A 57 19.28 -5.48 10.29
N ALA A 58 18.83 -6.71 10.49
CA ALA A 58 19.66 -7.91 10.39
C ALA A 58 20.26 -8.11 8.98
N ASN A 59 19.55 -7.69 7.95
CA ASN A 59 19.96 -7.82 6.55
C ASN A 59 19.24 -6.81 5.63
N LYS A 60 19.61 -6.83 4.35
CA LYS A 60 19.03 -5.94 3.33
C LYS A 60 17.55 -6.23 3.06
N ASP A 61 17.10 -7.49 3.21
CA ASP A 61 15.70 -7.88 3.02
C ASP A 61 14.81 -7.27 4.11
N GLU A 62 15.26 -7.29 5.37
CA GLU A 62 14.55 -6.66 6.47
C GLU A 62 14.46 -5.13 6.28
N LEU A 63 15.56 -4.50 5.87
CA LEU A 63 15.57 -3.07 5.57
C LEU A 63 14.62 -2.74 4.41
N PHE A 64 14.60 -3.55 3.35
CA PHE A 64 13.66 -3.39 2.24
C PHE A 64 12.21 -3.57 2.68
N SER A 65 11.92 -4.54 3.55
CA SER A 65 10.60 -4.71 4.16
C SER A 65 10.15 -3.45 4.91
N LYS A 66 11.05 -2.83 5.68
CA LYS A 66 10.76 -1.58 6.38
C LYS A 66 10.52 -0.40 5.43
N VAL A 67 11.26 -0.34 4.33
CA VAL A 67 11.02 0.66 3.27
C VAL A 67 9.63 0.49 2.67
N MET A 68 9.22 -0.74 2.37
CA MET A 68 7.87 -1.01 1.85
C MET A 68 6.76 -0.65 2.84
N ILE A 69 6.95 -0.97 4.12
CA ILE A 69 6.00 -0.59 5.18
C ILE A 69 5.90 0.93 5.31
N ALA A 70 7.04 1.64 5.24
CA ALA A 70 7.07 3.10 5.32
C ALA A 70 6.44 3.79 4.10
N ALA A 71 6.53 3.16 2.92
CA ALA A 71 5.90 3.63 1.68
C ALA A 71 4.37 3.40 1.66
N CYS A 72 3.87 2.54 2.51
CA CYS A 72 2.45 2.52 2.85
C CYS A 72 2.19 3.74 3.72
N THR A 73 1.86 4.89 3.10
CA THR A 73 1.56 6.17 3.78
C THR A 73 0.48 6.04 4.85
N ASP A 74 -0.17 4.90 4.89
CA ASP A 74 -1.16 4.51 5.87
C ASP A 74 -0.67 3.35 6.72
N HIS A 75 -0.27 3.62 7.96
CA HIS A 75 0.00 2.61 8.97
C HIS A 75 -1.13 1.56 9.12
N LEU A 76 -2.32 1.85 8.57
CA LEU A 76 -3.46 0.94 8.51
C LEU A 76 -3.28 -0.20 7.50
N LEU A 77 -2.41 -0.04 6.49
CA LEU A 77 -2.21 -1.04 5.44
C LEU A 77 -1.12 -2.07 5.79
N SER A 78 -0.31 -1.79 6.82
CA SER A 78 0.89 -2.58 7.14
C SER A 78 0.71 -3.62 8.24
N GLN A 79 -0.46 -3.67 8.92
CA GLN A 79 -0.75 -4.58 10.02
C GLN A 79 -2.19 -5.13 9.92
N GLU A 80 -2.78 -5.55 11.02
CA GLU A 80 -4.17 -6.00 11.03
C GLU A 80 -5.13 -4.91 10.56
N LEU A 81 -6.14 -5.30 9.76
CA LEU A 81 -7.17 -4.39 9.28
C LEU A 81 -7.91 -3.77 10.47
N PRO A 82 -8.03 -2.44 10.55
CA PRO A 82 -8.75 -1.80 11.63
C PRO A 82 -10.24 -2.19 11.67
N PRO A 83 -10.89 -2.09 12.83
CA PRO A 83 -12.34 -2.24 12.91
C PRO A 83 -13.10 -1.30 11.95
N ASP A 84 -14.30 -1.71 11.54
CA ASP A 84 -15.14 -0.96 10.61
C ASP A 84 -15.42 0.48 11.08
N GLU A 85 -15.49 0.71 12.40
CA GLU A 85 -15.71 2.04 12.99
C GLU A 85 -14.54 2.99 12.69
N VAL A 86 -13.31 2.49 12.84
CA VAL A 86 -12.08 3.26 12.55
C VAL A 86 -11.98 3.54 11.05
N LEU A 87 -12.31 2.56 10.20
CA LEU A 87 -12.37 2.76 8.75
C LEU A 87 -13.43 3.79 8.37
N ALA A 88 -14.59 3.79 9.04
CA ALA A 88 -15.67 4.73 8.81
C ALA A 88 -15.36 6.16 9.30
N GLU A 89 -14.51 6.31 10.32
CA GLU A 89 -14.01 7.62 10.76
C GLU A 89 -13.02 8.21 9.76
N ARG A 90 -12.14 7.35 9.23
CA ARG A 90 -11.10 7.77 8.31
C ARG A 90 -11.60 7.99 6.88
N PHE A 91 -12.47 7.11 6.40
CA PHE A 91 -12.99 7.13 5.03
C PHE A 91 -14.50 7.42 5.03
N ALA A 92 -14.89 8.65 4.69
CA ALA A 92 -16.31 9.04 4.64
C ALA A 92 -17.14 8.09 3.76
N TRP A 93 -16.57 7.62 2.63
CA TRP A 93 -17.22 6.68 1.71
C TRP A 93 -17.49 5.30 2.34
N PHE A 94 -16.77 4.90 3.39
CA PHE A 94 -17.02 3.62 4.06
C PHE A 94 -18.42 3.54 4.71
N ARG A 95 -18.98 4.70 5.03
CA ARG A 95 -20.36 4.81 5.57
C ARG A 95 -21.45 4.74 4.50
N GLU A 96 -21.10 4.79 3.22
CA GLU A 96 -22.05 4.82 2.12
C GLU A 96 -22.20 3.45 1.46
N ALA A 97 -23.41 2.91 1.37
CA ALA A 97 -23.71 1.71 0.59
C ALA A 97 -24.38 2.12 -0.74
N THR A 98 -23.62 2.87 -1.56
CA THR A 98 -24.07 3.49 -2.81
C THR A 98 -23.03 3.34 -3.92
N GLN A 99 -23.45 3.50 -5.17
CA GLN A 99 -22.52 3.57 -6.30
C GLN A 99 -21.51 4.72 -6.15
N ARG A 100 -21.92 5.84 -5.56
CA ARG A 100 -21.04 6.96 -5.27
C ARG A 100 -19.95 6.58 -4.25
N GLY A 101 -20.33 5.98 -3.14
CA GLY A 101 -19.37 5.50 -2.16
C GLY A 101 -18.37 4.49 -2.76
N LEU A 102 -18.85 3.60 -3.64
CA LEU A 102 -17.98 2.67 -4.36
C LEU A 102 -16.99 3.43 -5.28
N MET A 103 -17.45 4.48 -5.98
CA MET A 103 -16.59 5.32 -6.82
C MET A 103 -15.50 6.03 -5.97
N GLU A 104 -15.85 6.57 -4.81
CA GLU A 104 -14.88 7.21 -3.91
C GLU A 104 -13.83 6.21 -3.39
N ALA A 105 -14.27 5.00 -3.02
CA ALA A 105 -13.35 3.92 -2.63
C ALA A 105 -12.40 3.55 -3.77
N GLY A 106 -12.90 3.44 -4.99
CA GLY A 106 -12.09 3.18 -6.17
C GLY A 106 -11.11 4.33 -6.50
N ARG A 107 -11.52 5.58 -6.30
CA ARG A 107 -10.67 6.75 -6.47
C ARG A 107 -9.50 6.73 -5.47
N GLU A 108 -9.78 6.43 -4.22
CA GLU A 108 -8.75 6.31 -3.18
C GLU A 108 -7.77 5.17 -3.47
N TYR A 109 -8.30 4.02 -3.86
CA TYR A 109 -7.50 2.88 -4.30
C TYR A 109 -6.55 3.26 -5.45
N LEU A 110 -7.06 3.94 -6.49
CA LEU A 110 -6.26 4.34 -7.65
C LEU A 110 -5.22 5.42 -7.31
N ARG A 111 -5.54 6.39 -6.48
CA ARG A 111 -4.57 7.40 -6.02
C ARG A 111 -3.37 6.74 -5.37
N HIS A 112 -3.61 5.75 -4.51
CA HIS A 112 -2.53 5.03 -3.86
C HIS A 112 -1.78 4.14 -4.85
N LEU A 113 -2.50 3.33 -5.65
CA LEU A 113 -1.91 2.40 -6.61
C LEU A 113 -1.05 3.09 -7.65
N LEU A 114 -1.51 4.23 -8.18
CA LEU A 114 -0.87 4.98 -9.26
C LEU A 114 0.07 6.08 -8.74
N SER A 115 0.32 6.16 -7.43
CA SER A 115 1.31 7.10 -6.92
C SER A 115 2.70 6.77 -7.47
N GLU A 116 3.51 7.78 -7.71
CA GLU A 116 4.86 7.62 -8.24
C GLU A 116 5.68 6.64 -7.39
N GLU A 117 5.55 6.73 -6.08
CA GLU A 117 6.23 5.86 -5.13
C GLU A 117 5.82 4.39 -5.28
N GLN A 118 4.51 4.10 -5.37
CA GLN A 118 4.01 2.73 -5.50
C GLN A 118 4.40 2.11 -6.83
N LEU A 119 4.35 2.88 -7.92
CA LEU A 119 4.80 2.45 -9.23
C LEU A 119 6.31 2.17 -9.24
N ALA A 120 7.11 3.04 -8.62
CA ALA A 120 8.56 2.87 -8.53
C ALA A 120 8.93 1.64 -7.70
N LEU A 121 8.31 1.42 -6.54
CA LEU A 121 8.51 0.21 -5.73
C LEU A 121 8.11 -1.06 -6.48
N TYR A 122 6.98 -1.04 -7.18
CA TYR A 122 6.55 -2.20 -7.97
C TYR A 122 7.55 -2.54 -9.08
N ARG A 123 8.13 -1.53 -9.75
CA ARG A 123 9.19 -1.74 -10.75
C ARG A 123 10.45 -2.37 -10.14
N VAL A 124 10.84 -1.96 -8.93
CA VAL A 124 11.97 -2.60 -8.20
C VAL A 124 11.67 -4.06 -7.92
N VAL A 125 10.48 -4.35 -7.39
CA VAL A 125 10.05 -5.71 -7.09
C VAL A 125 10.04 -6.57 -8.36
N THR A 126 9.39 -6.12 -9.42
CA THR A 126 9.27 -6.91 -10.66
C THR A 126 10.61 -7.14 -11.35
N ARG A 127 11.54 -6.18 -11.28
CA ARG A 127 12.88 -6.32 -11.85
C ARG A 127 13.72 -7.36 -11.13
N ASP A 128 13.61 -7.42 -9.81
CA ASP A 128 14.53 -8.20 -8.98
C ASP A 128 13.89 -9.48 -8.39
N ALA A 129 12.57 -9.69 -8.53
CA ALA A 129 11.82 -10.78 -7.90
C ALA A 129 12.26 -12.19 -8.35
N ASP A 130 12.67 -12.37 -9.61
CA ASP A 130 13.16 -13.66 -10.09
C ASP A 130 14.42 -14.11 -9.34
N ARG A 131 15.29 -13.16 -9.02
CA ARG A 131 16.53 -13.40 -8.27
C ARG A 131 16.30 -13.40 -6.76
N PHE A 132 15.34 -12.62 -6.29
CA PHE A 132 15.00 -12.43 -4.88
C PHE A 132 13.49 -12.59 -4.66
N PRO A 133 12.96 -13.83 -4.66
CA PRO A 133 11.51 -14.08 -4.56
C PRO A 133 10.86 -13.51 -3.30
N GLU A 134 11.67 -13.27 -2.24
CA GLU A 134 11.19 -12.65 -0.99
C GLU A 134 10.62 -11.25 -1.21
N LEU A 135 11.17 -10.49 -2.16
CA LEU A 135 10.67 -9.15 -2.50
C LEU A 135 9.20 -9.18 -2.94
N GLY A 136 8.85 -10.15 -3.80
CA GLY A 136 7.46 -10.36 -4.24
C GLY A 136 6.55 -10.72 -3.08
N ARG A 137 6.98 -11.65 -2.19
CA ARG A 137 6.22 -12.04 -1.00
C ARG A 137 5.99 -10.86 -0.05
N GLN A 138 7.03 -10.06 0.19
CA GLN A 138 6.93 -8.88 1.05
C GLN A 138 6.03 -7.80 0.46
N TYR A 139 6.15 -7.53 -0.85
CA TYR A 139 5.26 -6.59 -1.54
C TYR A 139 3.80 -7.03 -1.45
N GLN A 140 3.55 -8.30 -1.72
CA GLN A 140 2.20 -8.87 -1.62
C GLN A 140 1.64 -8.72 -0.20
N LYS A 141 2.41 -9.09 0.81
CA LYS A 141 2.00 -9.05 2.22
C LYS A 141 1.79 -7.61 2.74
N ASN A 142 2.78 -6.74 2.50
CA ASN A 142 2.83 -5.43 3.16
C ASN A 142 2.05 -4.34 2.40
N ILE A 143 1.85 -4.51 1.10
CA ILE A 143 1.23 -3.49 0.24
C ILE A 143 -0.07 -3.98 -0.38
N SER A 144 0.00 -5.05 -1.18
CA SER A 144 -1.14 -5.50 -1.98
C SER A 144 -2.29 -5.98 -1.11
N GLN A 145 -2.03 -6.88 -0.16
CA GLN A 145 -3.06 -7.41 0.74
C GLN A 145 -3.73 -6.32 1.59
N GLY A 146 -2.99 -5.31 2.04
CA GLY A 146 -3.55 -4.20 2.81
C GLY A 146 -4.63 -3.44 2.03
N ARG A 147 -4.35 -3.08 0.77
CA ARG A 147 -5.32 -2.41 -0.10
C ARG A 147 -6.57 -3.26 -0.34
N THR A 148 -6.35 -4.51 -0.71
CA THR A 148 -7.43 -5.48 -0.97
C THR A 148 -8.29 -5.69 0.28
N SER A 149 -7.71 -5.77 1.46
CA SER A 149 -8.44 -5.96 2.71
C SER A 149 -9.43 -4.83 3.03
N ILE A 150 -9.06 -3.58 2.73
CA ILE A 150 -9.97 -2.43 2.89
C ILE A 150 -11.16 -2.54 1.93
N LEU A 151 -10.92 -2.90 0.67
CA LEU A 151 -12.01 -3.10 -0.29
C LEU A 151 -12.93 -4.26 0.11
N ILE A 152 -12.36 -5.38 0.60
CA ILE A 152 -13.13 -6.52 1.11
C ILE A 152 -14.03 -6.08 2.28
N ALA A 153 -13.46 -5.34 3.25
CA ALA A 153 -14.23 -4.84 4.40
C ALA A 153 -15.37 -3.93 3.94
N TYR A 154 -15.10 -3.03 2.99
CA TYR A 154 -16.10 -2.12 2.47
C TYR A 154 -17.22 -2.85 1.71
N LEU A 155 -16.88 -3.78 0.82
CA LEU A 155 -17.88 -4.56 0.07
C LEU A 155 -18.72 -5.46 1.00
N ARG A 156 -18.09 -6.02 2.04
CA ARG A 156 -18.80 -6.73 3.11
C ARG A 156 -19.77 -5.81 3.86
N ASN A 157 -19.36 -4.58 4.17
CA ASN A 157 -20.23 -3.58 4.78
C ASN A 157 -21.42 -3.21 3.88
N ILE A 158 -21.20 -3.01 2.57
CA ILE A 158 -22.27 -2.78 1.60
C ILE A 158 -23.24 -3.97 1.59
N ALA A 159 -22.72 -5.21 1.46
CA ALA A 159 -23.53 -6.42 1.39
C ALA A 159 -24.42 -6.57 2.63
N ARG A 160 -23.88 -6.33 3.85
CA ARG A 160 -24.67 -6.33 5.10
C ARG A 160 -25.79 -5.30 5.06
N ARG A 161 -25.50 -4.06 4.67
CA ARG A 161 -26.47 -2.95 4.66
C ARG A 161 -27.56 -3.11 3.61
N LYS A 162 -27.26 -3.80 2.52
CA LYS A 162 -28.20 -4.10 1.43
C LYS A 162 -28.89 -5.45 1.58
N SER A 163 -28.57 -6.20 2.65
CA SER A 163 -29.07 -7.57 2.86
C SER A 163 -28.74 -8.55 1.73
N TRP A 164 -27.58 -8.39 1.11
CA TRP A 164 -27.07 -9.25 0.04
C TRP A 164 -26.34 -10.47 0.64
N ALA A 165 -27.10 -11.36 1.29
CA ALA A 165 -26.56 -12.42 2.16
C ALA A 165 -25.67 -13.47 1.48
N LYS A 166 -25.66 -13.58 0.15
CA LYS A 166 -24.97 -14.65 -0.60
C LYS A 166 -23.70 -14.17 -1.33
N ARG A 167 -23.29 -12.93 -1.15
CA ARG A 167 -22.12 -12.39 -1.88
C ARG A 167 -20.80 -12.69 -1.17
N ASP A 168 -19.81 -13.10 -1.95
CA ASP A 168 -18.43 -13.24 -1.49
C ASP A 168 -17.69 -11.91 -1.70
N ALA A 169 -17.52 -11.15 -0.61
CA ALA A 169 -16.82 -9.87 -0.65
C ALA A 169 -15.36 -9.99 -1.12
N THR A 170 -14.72 -11.15 -1.00
CA THR A 170 -13.36 -11.39 -1.49
C THR A 170 -13.33 -11.46 -3.00
N GLN A 171 -14.27 -12.21 -3.60
CA GLN A 171 -14.41 -12.27 -5.05
C GLN A 171 -14.83 -10.92 -5.64
N ASP A 172 -15.76 -10.24 -4.98
CA ASP A 172 -16.22 -8.91 -5.38
C ASP A 172 -15.07 -7.88 -5.35
N ALA A 173 -14.21 -7.93 -4.33
CA ALA A 173 -13.04 -7.06 -4.25
C ALA A 173 -12.03 -7.35 -5.37
N ALA A 174 -11.73 -8.62 -5.63
CA ALA A 174 -10.82 -9.01 -6.71
C ALA A 174 -11.34 -8.55 -8.08
N LEU A 175 -12.65 -8.69 -8.34
CA LEU A 175 -13.28 -8.21 -9.56
C LEU A 175 -13.23 -6.68 -9.65
N TYR A 176 -13.52 -5.99 -8.56
CA TYR A 176 -13.47 -4.52 -8.55
C TYR A 176 -12.05 -4.00 -8.76
N GLU A 177 -11.04 -4.61 -8.15
CA GLU A 177 -9.64 -4.29 -8.41
C GLU A 177 -9.25 -4.50 -9.87
N ALA A 178 -9.70 -5.58 -10.50
CA ALA A 178 -9.45 -5.83 -11.92
C ALA A 178 -10.06 -4.73 -12.80
N LEU A 179 -11.30 -4.31 -12.52
CA LEU A 179 -11.95 -3.20 -13.21
C LEU A 179 -11.23 -1.87 -13.00
N LEU A 180 -10.75 -1.59 -11.79
CA LEU A 180 -10.00 -0.37 -11.48
C LEU A 180 -8.64 -0.33 -12.18
N ARG A 181 -7.97 -1.46 -12.33
CA ARG A 181 -6.65 -1.56 -12.96
C ARG A 181 -6.71 -1.54 -14.48
N ALA A 182 -7.83 -1.95 -15.08
CA ALA A 182 -7.96 -2.15 -16.52
C ALA A 182 -7.48 -0.95 -17.36
N GLY A 183 -6.43 -1.16 -18.13
CA GLY A 183 -5.82 -0.17 -19.01
C GLY A 183 -4.88 0.82 -18.31
N THR A 184 -5.33 1.48 -17.26
CA THR A 184 -4.59 2.59 -16.61
C THR A 184 -3.34 2.16 -15.86
N TYR A 185 -3.37 0.98 -15.21
CA TYR A 185 -2.25 0.53 -14.38
C TYR A 185 -1.02 0.15 -15.21
N GLU A 186 -1.23 -0.62 -16.28
CA GLU A 186 -0.15 -1.03 -17.18
C GLU A 186 0.44 0.17 -17.92
N GLU A 187 -0.39 1.10 -18.41
CA GLU A 187 0.08 2.34 -19.03
C GLU A 187 0.93 3.16 -18.06
N ALA A 188 0.52 3.27 -16.79
CA ALA A 188 1.30 3.97 -15.77
C ALA A 188 2.61 3.25 -15.44
N LEU A 189 2.62 1.92 -15.37
CA LEU A 189 3.84 1.13 -15.17
C LEU A 189 4.85 1.32 -16.30
N HIS A 190 4.38 1.43 -17.52
CA HIS A 190 5.21 1.65 -18.70
C HIS A 190 5.61 3.13 -18.88
N GLY A 191 5.14 4.03 -18.01
CA GLY A 191 5.41 5.47 -18.11
C GLY A 191 4.63 6.18 -19.23
N LEU A 192 3.62 5.52 -19.80
CA LEU A 192 2.78 6.05 -20.88
C LEU A 192 1.63 6.93 -20.33
N LEU A 193 1.27 6.73 -19.08
CA LEU A 193 0.24 7.50 -18.39
C LEU A 193 0.85 8.18 -17.17
N THR A 194 0.74 9.50 -17.11
CA THR A 194 0.91 10.23 -15.86
C THR A 194 -0.41 10.18 -15.11
N ALA A 195 -0.42 9.61 -13.91
CA ALA A 195 -1.61 9.57 -13.06
C ALA A 195 -2.03 10.99 -12.68
N ASN A 196 -3.02 11.53 -13.39
CA ASN A 196 -3.62 12.82 -13.07
C ASN A 196 -5.03 12.61 -12.48
N PRO A 197 -5.58 13.62 -11.76
CA PRO A 197 -6.88 13.51 -11.12
C PRO A 197 -8.02 13.13 -12.07
N ASP A 198 -8.00 13.61 -13.32
CA ASP A 198 -9.06 13.35 -14.31
C ASP A 198 -9.05 11.89 -14.79
N ALA A 199 -7.87 11.33 -15.03
CA ALA A 199 -7.72 9.93 -15.41
C ALA A 199 -8.19 9.00 -14.29
N ILE A 200 -7.81 9.30 -13.04
CA ILE A 200 -8.25 8.56 -11.85
C ILE A 200 -9.78 8.64 -11.70
N GLU A 201 -10.35 9.84 -11.81
CA GLU A 201 -11.80 10.06 -11.71
C GLU A 201 -12.56 9.28 -12.80
N LYS A 202 -12.11 9.37 -14.06
CA LYS A 202 -12.72 8.67 -15.20
C LYS A 202 -12.70 7.16 -14.99
N GLN A 203 -11.57 6.61 -14.57
CA GLN A 203 -11.41 5.16 -14.34
C GLN A 203 -12.24 4.69 -13.15
N ALA A 204 -12.20 5.39 -12.02
CA ALA A 204 -13.00 5.06 -10.84
C ALA A 204 -14.50 5.08 -11.15
N ARG A 205 -14.97 6.07 -11.90
CA ARG A 205 -16.37 6.19 -12.33
C ARG A 205 -16.78 5.02 -13.23
N SER A 206 -15.97 4.66 -14.21
CA SER A 206 -16.25 3.56 -15.12
C SER A 206 -16.30 2.22 -14.38
N ALA A 207 -15.28 1.93 -13.57
CA ALA A 207 -15.17 0.69 -12.80
C ALA A 207 -16.33 0.55 -11.80
N SER A 208 -16.65 1.63 -11.05
CA SER A 208 -17.73 1.60 -10.06
C SER A 208 -19.11 1.44 -10.69
N LYS A 209 -19.35 2.02 -11.87
CA LYS A 209 -20.61 1.84 -12.61
C LYS A 209 -20.81 0.37 -13.00
N THR A 210 -19.77 -0.25 -13.54
CA THR A 210 -19.79 -1.67 -13.93
C THR A 210 -19.96 -2.57 -12.72
N MET A 211 -19.13 -2.35 -11.69
CA MET A 211 -19.19 -3.16 -10.46
C MET A 211 -20.54 -3.02 -9.75
N TRP A 212 -21.10 -1.79 -9.66
CA TRP A 212 -22.40 -1.58 -9.03
C TRP A 212 -23.51 -2.32 -9.75
N LYS A 213 -23.48 -2.33 -11.10
CA LYS A 213 -24.45 -3.11 -11.91
C LYS A 213 -24.34 -4.60 -11.57
N LEU A 214 -23.13 -5.16 -11.50
CA LEU A 214 -22.93 -6.57 -11.15
C LEU A 214 -23.41 -6.87 -9.72
N LEU A 215 -23.11 -6.00 -8.75
CA LEU A 215 -23.55 -6.15 -7.37
C LEU A 215 -25.08 -6.14 -7.24
N THR A 216 -25.80 -5.42 -8.08
CA THR A 216 -27.27 -5.28 -8.00
C THR A 216 -28.03 -6.27 -8.89
N THR A 217 -27.40 -6.86 -9.92
CA THR A 217 -28.07 -7.78 -10.84
C THR A 217 -28.18 -9.20 -10.26
N ASP A 218 -27.19 -9.64 -9.50
CA ASP A 218 -27.13 -10.99 -8.92
C ASP A 218 -27.91 -11.12 -7.58
N CYS A 219 -28.73 -10.14 -7.22
CA CYS A 219 -29.50 -10.11 -5.97
C CYS A 219 -30.97 -10.57 -6.14
N GLY A 220 -31.25 -11.36 -7.18
CA GLY A 220 -32.53 -12.00 -7.44
C GLY A 220 -32.66 -13.39 -6.84
#